data_5f59ce4e455dcf70b43c534dc60c4e02
#
_entry.id   5f59ce4e455dcf70b43c534dc60c4e02
#
_cell.length_a   1.000
_cell.length_b   1.000
_cell.length_c   1.000
_cell.angle_alpha   90.00
_cell.angle_beta   90.00
_cell.angle_gamma   90.00
#
_symmetry.space_group_name_H-M   'P 1'
#
loop_
_entity.id
_entity.type
_entity.pdbx_description
1 polymer ?
#
loop_
_entity_poly.entity_id
_entity_poly.type
_entity_poly.pdbx_seq_one_letter_code
_entity_poly.pdbx_strand_id
1 'polypeptide(L)' 'MKITFGQQTTKVKQLADLISQEISMGTYKSDSALPSINQLSRNYHVSRDTVFKAFIDLKDRGMIDSTPGKGFYV' A
#
# COMPACT_ATOMS: atom_id res chain seq x y z
N MET A 1 3.09 -15.89 19.45
CA MET A 1 3.04 -15.80 19.04
C MET A 1 3.28 -15.31 18.01
N LYS A 2 3.31 -15.49 17.22
CA LYS A 2 3.43 -15.09 16.37
C LYS A 2 4.25 -14.23 16.06
N ILE A 3 4.94 -14.19 16.33
CA ILE A 3 5.89 -13.22 16.43
C ILE A 3 6.70 -13.01 15.21
N THR A 4 7.13 -14.03 14.56
CA THR A 4 7.86 -13.94 13.31
C THR A 4 7.04 -13.29 12.23
N PHE A 5 5.79 -13.68 12.19
CA PHE A 5 4.89 -13.03 11.26
C PHE A 5 4.78 -11.56 11.56
N GLY A 6 4.74 -11.22 12.84
CA GLY A 6 4.55 -9.85 13.25
C GLY A 6 5.62 -8.93 12.74
N GLN A 7 6.85 -9.39 12.71
CA GLN A 7 7.94 -8.53 12.27
C GLN A 7 7.88 -8.21 10.79
N GLN A 8 7.66 -9.21 9.96
CA GLN A 8 7.52 -8.97 8.54
C GLN A 8 6.26 -8.21 8.22
N THR A 9 5.19 -8.63 8.88
CA THR A 9 3.89 -8.03 8.62
C THR A 9 3.79 -6.63 9.15
N THR A 10 4.60 -6.28 10.16
CA THR A 10 4.53 -4.96 10.75
C THR A 10 4.86 -3.87 9.76
N LYS A 11 5.93 -4.02 8.97
CA LYS A 11 6.27 -3.01 7.97
C LYS A 11 5.19 -2.89 6.91
N VAL A 12 4.71 -4.02 6.42
CA VAL A 12 3.65 -4.05 5.44
C VAL A 12 2.41 -3.39 5.99
N LYS A 13 2.04 -3.75 7.22
CA LYS A 13 0.84 -3.21 7.84
C LYS A 13 0.96 -1.73 8.10
N GLN A 14 2.12 -1.28 8.59
CA GLN A 14 2.34 0.13 8.83
C GLN A 14 2.20 0.94 7.56
N LEU A 15 2.79 0.46 6.47
CA LEU A 15 2.69 1.15 5.20
C LEU A 15 1.26 1.15 4.69
N ALA A 16 0.57 0.01 4.79
CA ALA A 16 -0.83 -0.06 4.39
C ALA A 16 -1.69 0.89 5.20
N ASP A 17 -1.46 0.96 6.52
CA ASP A 17 -2.20 1.87 7.38
C ASP A 17 -1.93 3.33 7.01
N LEU A 18 -0.69 3.68 6.71
CA LEU A 18 -0.36 5.04 6.30
C LEU A 18 -1.07 5.42 5.01
N ILE A 19 -1.02 4.54 4.01
CA ILE A 19 -1.69 4.79 2.74
C ILE A 19 -3.19 4.86 2.93
N SER A 20 -3.73 3.98 3.78
CA SER A 20 -5.14 3.99 4.12
C SER A 20 -5.57 5.33 4.69
N GLN A 21 -4.78 5.88 5.61
CA GLN A 21 -5.06 7.20 6.16
C GLN A 21 -5.03 8.27 5.10
N GLU A 22 -4.04 8.23 4.21
CA GLU A 22 -3.95 9.21 3.13
C GLU A 22 -5.17 9.16 2.24
N ILE A 23 -5.67 7.97 1.95
CA ILE A 23 -6.88 7.82 1.16
C ILE A 23 -8.07 8.41 1.90
N SER A 24 -8.20 8.11 3.20
CA SER A 24 -9.30 8.61 4.01
C SER A 24 -9.28 10.12 4.15
N MET A 25 -8.08 10.71 4.17
CA MET A 25 -7.92 12.15 4.31
C MET A 25 -8.09 12.89 2.98
N GLY A 26 -8.25 12.15 1.89
CA GLY A 26 -8.44 12.76 0.58
C GLY A 26 -7.18 13.09 -0.16
N THR A 27 -6.02 12.67 0.34
CA THR A 27 -4.75 12.86 -0.35
C THR A 27 -4.77 12.18 -1.71
N TYR A 28 -5.34 10.98 -1.76
CA TYR A 28 -5.57 10.26 -3.01
C TYR A 28 -7.07 10.19 -3.24
N LYS A 29 -7.53 10.77 -4.32
CA LYS A 29 -8.96 10.82 -4.61
C LYS A 29 -9.44 9.51 -5.21
N SER A 30 -10.74 9.27 -5.09
CA SER A 30 -11.35 8.11 -5.71
C SER A 30 -11.05 8.10 -7.21
N ASP A 31 -10.80 6.92 -7.73
CA ASP A 31 -10.48 6.69 -9.14
C ASP A 31 -9.15 7.30 -9.58
N SER A 32 -8.38 7.84 -8.66
CA SER A 32 -7.05 8.34 -9.02
C SER A 32 -6.01 7.25 -8.88
N ALA A 33 -4.98 7.33 -9.70
CA ALA A 33 -3.89 6.38 -9.64
C ALA A 33 -3.01 6.65 -8.43
N LEU A 34 -2.56 5.59 -7.79
CA LEU A 34 -1.61 5.69 -6.71
C LEU A 34 -0.21 5.87 -7.29
N PRO A 35 0.73 6.45 -6.51
CA PRO A 35 2.11 6.49 -6.95
C PRO A 35 2.63 5.09 -7.23
N SER A 36 3.66 5.00 -8.07
CA SER A 36 4.21 3.71 -8.44
C SER A 36 4.88 3.05 -7.25
N ILE A 37 5.05 1.74 -7.35
CA ILE A 37 5.75 0.98 -6.33
C ILE A 37 7.16 1.54 -6.12
N ASN A 38 7.85 1.87 -7.23
CA ASN A 38 9.18 2.44 -7.13
C ASN A 38 9.18 3.77 -6.38
N GLN A 39 8.20 4.61 -6.66
CA GLN A 39 8.12 5.91 -6.03
C GLN A 39 7.84 5.78 -4.53
N LEU A 40 6.89 4.93 -4.16
CA LEU A 40 6.57 4.72 -2.76
C LEU A 40 7.72 4.06 -2.01
N SER A 41 8.42 3.15 -2.67
CA SER A 41 9.60 2.52 -2.08
C SER A 41 10.62 3.59 -1.68
N ARG A 42 10.85 4.57 -2.54
CA ARG A 42 11.78 5.66 -2.23
C ARG A 42 11.24 6.60 -1.18
N ASN A 43 9.97 6.94 -1.28
CA ASN A 43 9.36 7.92 -0.37
C ASN A 43 9.35 7.41 1.06
N TYR A 44 9.11 6.13 1.25
CA TYR A 44 8.99 5.56 2.59
C TYR A 44 10.22 4.77 3.00
N HIS A 45 11.24 4.72 2.16
CA HIS A 45 12.48 4.01 2.47
C HIS A 45 12.25 2.55 2.80
N VAL A 46 11.44 1.89 2.00
CA VAL A 46 11.14 0.47 2.16
C VAL A 46 11.38 -0.24 0.82
N SER A 47 11.46 -1.56 0.86
CA SER A 47 11.67 -2.32 -0.36
C SER A 47 10.42 -2.29 -1.23
N ARG A 48 10.61 -2.52 -2.51
CA ARG A 48 9.47 -2.60 -3.44
C ARG A 48 8.54 -3.75 -3.07
N ASP A 49 9.11 -4.84 -2.58
CA ASP A 49 8.31 -5.97 -2.13
C ASP A 49 7.39 -5.57 -0.99
N THR A 50 7.89 -4.77 -0.05
CA THR A 50 7.08 -4.26 1.05
C THR A 50 5.91 -3.41 0.53
N VAL A 51 6.18 -2.54 -0.45
CA VAL A 51 5.12 -1.73 -1.06
C VAL A 51 4.09 -2.61 -1.75
N PHE A 52 4.56 -3.58 -2.50
CA PHE A 52 3.65 -4.48 -3.21
C PHE A 52 2.75 -5.23 -2.24
N LYS A 53 3.32 -5.75 -1.16
CA LYS A 53 2.54 -6.46 -0.16
C LYS A 53 1.54 -5.53 0.54
N ALA A 54 1.93 -4.28 0.77
CA ALA A 54 1.00 -3.30 1.33
C ALA A 54 -0.17 -3.04 0.38
N PHE A 55 0.10 -2.97 -0.91
CA PHE A 55 -0.97 -2.81 -1.90
C PHE A 55 -1.91 -4.00 -1.90
N ILE A 56 -1.37 -5.22 -1.78
CA ILE A 56 -2.22 -6.41 -1.70
C ILE A 56 -3.12 -6.34 -0.47
N ASP A 57 -2.56 -5.91 0.65
CA ASP A 57 -3.34 -5.73 1.88
C ASP A 57 -4.46 -4.71 1.69
N LEU A 58 -4.14 -3.58 1.08
CA LEU A 58 -5.15 -2.54 0.82
C LEU A 58 -6.23 -3.03 -0.14
N LYS A 59 -5.84 -3.82 -1.12
CA LYS A 59 -6.80 -4.39 -2.05
C LYS A 59 -7.73 -5.36 -1.33
N ASP A 60 -7.19 -6.18 -0.44
CA ASP A 60 -7.99 -7.09 0.37
C ASP A 60 -8.97 -6.34 1.26
N ARG A 61 -8.59 -5.15 1.73
CA ARG A 61 -9.47 -4.31 2.53
C ARG A 61 -10.53 -3.60 1.69
N GLY A 62 -10.42 -3.68 0.37
CA GLY A 62 -11.37 -3.01 -0.52
C GLY A 62 -11.11 -1.53 -0.71
N MET A 63 -9.94 -1.05 -0.32
CA MET A 63 -9.63 0.37 -0.41
C MET A 63 -9.03 0.77 -1.76
N ILE A 64 -8.39 -0.16 -2.44
CA ILE A 64 -7.80 0.08 -3.75
C ILE A 64 -8.11 -1.10 -4.65
N ASP A 65 -7.87 -0.91 -5.95
CA ASP A 65 -8.03 -1.97 -6.92
C ASP A 65 -6.90 -1.87 -7.92
N SER A 66 -6.81 -2.82 -8.81
CA SER A 66 -5.77 -2.83 -9.82
C SER A 66 -6.36 -3.25 -11.15
N THR A 67 -5.78 -2.69 -12.22
CA THR A 67 -6.19 -3.01 -13.58
C THR A 67 -4.95 -3.22 -14.41
N PRO A 68 -4.89 -4.27 -15.23
CA PRO A 68 -3.76 -4.48 -16.10
C PRO A 68 -3.51 -3.23 -16.95
N GLY A 69 -2.27 -2.80 -17.00
CA GLY A 69 -1.88 -1.64 -17.77
C GLY A 69 -2.07 -0.31 -17.07
N LYS A 70 -2.85 -0.25 -16.00
CA LYS A 70 -3.07 0.99 -15.25
C LYS A 70 -2.41 0.98 -13.87
N GLY A 71 -2.11 -0.20 -13.35
CA GLY A 71 -1.54 -0.31 -12.01
C GLY A 71 -2.60 -0.22 -10.93
N PHE A 72 -2.23 0.33 -9.79
CA PHE A 72 -3.12 0.43 -8.64
C PHE A 72 -3.78 1.80 -8.57
N TYR A 73 -5.05 1.82 -8.16
CA TYR A 73 -5.80 3.06 -8.03
C TYR A 73 -6.80 2.96 -6.87
N VAL A 74 -7.21 4.10 -6.40
CA VAL A 74 -8.16 4.18 -5.28
C VAL A 74 -9.58 3.81 -5.67
#